data_b9bc4c3cad3c4211f92be49c75a27fd5
#
_entry.id   b9bc4c3cad3c4211f92be49c75a27fd5
#
_cell.length_a   1.000
_cell.length_b   1.000
_cell.length_c   1.000
_cell.angle_alpha   90.00
_cell.angle_beta   90.00
_cell.angle_gamma   90.00
#
_symmetry.space_group_name_H-M   'P 1'
#
loop_
_entity.id
_entity.type
_entity.pdbx_description
1 polymer ?
#
loop_
_entity_poly.entity_id
_entity_poly.type
_entity_poly.pdbx_seq_one_letter_code
_entity_poly.pdbx_strand_id
1 'polypeptide(L)'
;MALLAVSTKFFALLDFSLSCTLVLVKLLLRACLSNFMSNEPVKIQAKRTRILRKVHRWMGIPLIVFFLVIGITSILLAWKKKVELLPPTLASKEEKGTWILPSEMVRIGEDEMKKMGRDLAVDRIDIRPDKGTAKVTFKTHFTEVQVDGYSGEVLSVGIRHSDWIEKVHDGSIVDYYTTGDEGAKLTYSTLVSIGLILLAFSGFYLWYYPKLMRKMKE
;
A
#
# COMPACT_ATOMS: atom_id res chain seq x y z
N MET A 1 20.55 -23.41 -2.49
CA MET A 1 20.61 -23.17 -3.96
C MET A 1 19.23 -22.95 -4.61
N ALA A 2 18.16 -23.59 -4.18
CA ALA A 2 16.81 -23.41 -4.77
C ALA A 2 16.19 -22.01 -4.52
N LEU A 3 16.44 -21.39 -3.37
CA LEU A 3 15.90 -20.05 -3.03
C LEU A 3 16.47 -18.92 -3.90
N LEU A 4 17.74 -18.98 -4.27
CA LEU A 4 18.37 -18.00 -5.16
C LEU A 4 17.80 -18.06 -6.59
N ALA A 5 17.41 -19.25 -7.07
CA ALA A 5 16.83 -19.42 -8.39
C ALA A 5 15.37 -18.91 -8.50
N VAL A 6 14.62 -18.89 -7.40
CA VAL A 6 13.26 -18.33 -7.34
C VAL A 6 13.32 -16.80 -7.35
N SER A 7 14.27 -16.21 -6.59
CA SER A 7 14.48 -14.76 -6.54
C SER A 7 14.86 -14.19 -7.90
N THR A 8 15.80 -14.83 -8.62
CA THR A 8 16.23 -14.35 -9.95
C THR A 8 15.13 -14.46 -11.01
N LYS A 9 14.29 -15.50 -10.97
CA LYS A 9 13.15 -15.63 -11.88
C LYS A 9 12.05 -14.61 -11.56
N PHE A 10 11.85 -14.29 -10.29
CA PHE A 10 10.87 -13.28 -9.88
C PHE A 10 11.32 -11.88 -10.30
N PHE A 11 12.60 -11.53 -10.12
CA PHE A 11 13.16 -10.26 -10.62
C PHE A 11 13.11 -10.16 -12.15
N ALA A 12 13.38 -11.23 -12.88
CA ALA A 12 13.25 -11.25 -14.33
C ALA A 12 11.81 -11.08 -14.82
N LEU A 13 10.82 -11.64 -14.09
CA LEU A 13 9.40 -11.42 -14.36
C LEU A 13 8.96 -9.98 -14.03
N LEU A 14 9.50 -9.39 -12.97
CA LEU A 14 9.27 -7.99 -12.59
C LEU A 14 9.85 -7.03 -13.64
N ASP A 15 11.09 -7.24 -14.09
CA ASP A 15 11.73 -6.45 -15.14
C ASP A 15 10.98 -6.57 -16.48
N PHE A 16 10.52 -7.76 -16.82
CA PHE A 16 9.72 -8.00 -18.01
C PHE A 16 8.35 -7.32 -17.91
N SER A 17 7.67 -7.42 -16.75
CA SER A 17 6.40 -6.75 -16.48
C SER A 17 6.54 -5.24 -16.50
N LEU A 18 7.59 -4.69 -15.86
CA LEU A 18 7.88 -3.26 -15.83
C LEU A 18 8.24 -2.73 -17.22
N SER A 19 9.03 -3.48 -18.00
CA SER A 19 9.38 -3.15 -19.38
C SER A 19 8.15 -3.15 -20.29
N CYS A 20 7.30 -4.18 -20.16
CA CYS A 20 6.07 -4.29 -20.94
C CYS A 20 5.07 -3.19 -20.60
N THR A 21 4.91 -2.85 -19.31
CA THR A 21 4.05 -1.74 -18.87
C THR A 21 4.60 -0.39 -19.30
N LEU A 22 5.91 -0.15 -19.23
CA LEU A 22 6.54 1.08 -19.73
C LEU A 22 6.38 1.24 -21.26
N VAL A 23 6.48 0.15 -22.00
CA VAL A 23 6.22 0.17 -23.45
C VAL A 23 4.75 0.48 -23.73
N LEU A 24 3.83 -0.14 -22.97
CA LEU A 24 2.39 0.12 -23.12
C LEU A 24 2.04 1.57 -22.75
N VAL A 25 2.62 2.11 -21.68
CA VAL A 25 2.49 3.52 -21.28
C VAL A 25 3.04 4.44 -22.37
N LYS A 26 4.22 4.17 -22.91
CA LYS A 26 4.79 4.95 -24.02
C LYS A 26 3.94 4.89 -25.29
N LEU A 27 3.40 3.72 -25.62
CA LEU A 27 2.50 3.55 -26.77
C LEU A 27 1.19 4.29 -26.57
N LEU A 28 0.58 4.22 -25.40
CA LEU A 28 -0.65 4.92 -25.06
C LEU A 28 -0.45 6.44 -25.00
N LEU A 29 0.64 6.90 -24.38
CA LEU A 29 1.00 8.33 -24.36
C LEU A 29 1.32 8.85 -25.76
N ARG A 30 2.05 8.10 -26.59
CA ARG A 30 2.28 8.48 -28.00
C ARG A 30 0.98 8.48 -28.79
N ALA A 31 0.10 7.49 -28.63
CA ALA A 31 -1.21 7.48 -29.28
C ALA A 31 -2.10 8.63 -28.81
N CYS A 32 -2.03 9.02 -27.54
CA CYS A 32 -2.77 10.13 -26.97
C CYS A 32 -2.22 11.48 -27.47
N LEU A 33 -0.90 11.69 -27.44
CA LEU A 33 -0.25 12.93 -27.85
C LEU A 33 -0.23 13.12 -29.37
N SER A 34 0.01 12.06 -30.15
CA SER A 34 -0.02 12.16 -31.63
C SER A 34 -1.42 12.48 -32.16
N ASN A 35 -2.46 12.01 -31.46
CA ASN A 35 -3.85 12.34 -31.84
C ASN A 35 -4.26 13.77 -31.50
N PHE A 36 -3.62 14.38 -30.49
CA PHE A 36 -3.91 15.76 -30.11
C PHE A 36 -3.41 16.77 -31.17
N MET A 37 -2.41 16.38 -31.99
CA MET A 37 -1.75 17.25 -32.97
C MET A 37 -1.94 16.84 -34.45
N SER A 38 -2.71 15.81 -34.77
CA SER A 38 -2.81 15.31 -36.14
C SER A 38 -4.06 15.75 -36.86
N ASN A 39 -3.89 16.31 -38.08
CA ASN A 39 -4.93 16.56 -39.06
C ASN A 39 -5.40 15.27 -39.77
N GLU A 40 -5.50 14.18 -39.06
CA GLU A 40 -5.86 12.87 -39.62
C GLU A 40 -7.36 12.78 -39.95
N PRO A 41 -7.73 12.01 -40.98
CA PRO A 41 -9.14 11.88 -41.39
C PRO A 41 -10.01 11.28 -40.27
N VAL A 42 -11.20 11.85 -40.10
CA VAL A 42 -12.19 11.54 -39.03
C VAL A 42 -12.45 10.04 -38.86
N LYS A 43 -12.38 9.24 -39.94
CA LYS A 43 -12.56 7.78 -39.88
C LYS A 43 -11.49 7.07 -39.07
N ILE A 44 -10.22 7.48 -39.18
CA ILE A 44 -9.09 6.89 -38.47
C ILE A 44 -9.18 7.25 -36.99
N GLN A 45 -9.51 8.48 -36.70
CA GLN A 45 -9.71 8.96 -35.33
C GLN A 45 -10.87 8.24 -34.63
N ALA A 46 -11.98 7.98 -35.32
CA ALA A 46 -13.10 7.21 -34.79
C ALA A 46 -12.73 5.75 -34.48
N LYS A 47 -11.89 5.12 -35.33
CA LYS A 47 -11.37 3.76 -35.10
C LYS A 47 -10.48 3.71 -33.84
N ARG A 48 -9.54 4.66 -33.68
CA ARG A 48 -8.65 4.77 -32.52
C ARG A 48 -9.43 4.98 -31.22
N THR A 49 -10.43 5.85 -31.22
CA THR A 49 -11.29 6.08 -30.04
C THR A 49 -12.07 4.81 -29.64
N ARG A 50 -12.52 3.99 -30.59
CA ARG A 50 -13.17 2.71 -30.30
C ARG A 50 -12.20 1.72 -29.65
N ILE A 51 -10.97 1.62 -30.16
CA ILE A 51 -9.94 0.74 -29.59
C ILE A 51 -9.61 1.21 -28.17
N LEU A 52 -9.35 2.51 -27.98
CA LEU A 52 -9.03 3.05 -26.65
C LEU A 52 -10.16 2.82 -25.64
N ARG A 53 -11.42 2.95 -26.05
CA ARG A 53 -12.59 2.66 -25.22
C ARG A 53 -12.64 1.18 -24.83
N LYS A 54 -12.30 0.27 -25.75
CA LYS A 54 -12.22 -1.16 -25.47
C LYS A 54 -11.10 -1.45 -24.47
N VAL A 55 -9.90 -0.90 -24.68
CA VAL A 55 -8.75 -1.07 -23.78
C VAL A 55 -9.06 -0.50 -22.40
N HIS A 56 -9.57 0.74 -22.30
CA HIS A 56 -9.97 1.36 -21.04
C HIS A 56 -10.94 0.49 -20.25
N ARG A 57 -11.97 -0.07 -20.89
CA ARG A 57 -12.94 -0.95 -20.24
C ARG A 57 -12.31 -2.27 -19.79
N TRP A 58 -11.48 -2.90 -20.62
CA TRP A 58 -10.80 -4.15 -20.29
C TRP A 58 -9.80 -4.00 -19.14
N MET A 59 -9.14 -2.87 -19.05
CA MET A 59 -8.26 -2.55 -17.91
C MET A 59 -9.07 -2.17 -16.66
N GLY A 60 -10.17 -1.43 -16.85
CA GLY A 60 -10.98 -0.95 -15.75
C GLY A 60 -11.68 -2.07 -14.96
N ILE A 61 -12.19 -3.09 -15.64
CA ILE A 61 -12.94 -4.20 -15.01
C ILE A 61 -12.11 -4.91 -13.91
N PRO A 62 -10.89 -5.43 -14.17
CA PRO A 62 -10.09 -6.04 -13.11
C PRO A 62 -9.62 -5.02 -12.06
N LEU A 63 -9.29 -3.80 -12.46
CA LEU A 63 -8.80 -2.78 -11.52
C LEU A 63 -9.88 -2.26 -10.57
N ILE A 64 -11.17 -2.34 -10.94
CA ILE A 64 -12.26 -1.86 -10.08
C ILE A 64 -12.30 -2.61 -8.74
N VAL A 65 -12.01 -3.91 -8.75
CA VAL A 65 -11.94 -4.72 -7.52
C VAL A 65 -10.84 -4.23 -6.60
N PHE A 66 -9.64 -4.00 -7.14
CA PHE A 66 -8.51 -3.45 -6.38
C PHE A 66 -8.81 -2.05 -5.85
N PHE A 67 -9.42 -1.19 -6.65
CA PHE A 67 -9.78 0.17 -6.20
C PHE A 67 -10.86 0.16 -5.11
N LEU A 68 -11.80 -0.77 -5.15
CA LEU A 68 -12.77 -0.93 -4.07
C LEU A 68 -12.07 -1.37 -2.77
N VAL A 69 -11.18 -2.35 -2.83
CA VAL A 69 -10.41 -2.79 -1.65
C VAL A 69 -9.57 -1.65 -1.09
N ILE A 70 -8.80 -0.96 -1.96
CA ILE A 70 -7.96 0.18 -1.56
C ILE A 70 -8.83 1.31 -0.99
N GLY A 71 -9.97 1.63 -1.61
CA GLY A 71 -10.87 2.69 -1.16
C GLY A 71 -11.46 2.39 0.23
N ILE A 72 -11.97 1.18 0.44
CA ILE A 72 -12.54 0.76 1.73
C ILE A 72 -11.46 0.76 2.82
N THR A 73 -10.31 0.14 2.54
CA THR A 73 -9.19 0.09 3.49
C THR A 73 -8.62 1.46 3.80
N SER A 74 -8.57 2.38 2.82
CA SER A 74 -8.16 3.78 3.05
C SER A 74 -9.08 4.50 4.04
N ILE A 75 -10.41 4.32 3.90
CA ILE A 75 -11.39 4.91 4.83
C ILE A 75 -11.17 4.35 6.24
N LEU A 76 -11.04 3.03 6.37
CA LEU A 76 -10.79 2.38 7.67
C LEU A 76 -9.48 2.88 8.31
N LEU A 77 -8.40 3.01 7.53
CA LEU A 77 -7.12 3.53 8.01
C LEU A 77 -7.18 5.01 8.39
N ALA A 78 -7.93 5.83 7.66
CA ALA A 78 -8.14 7.23 8.03
C ALA A 78 -8.85 7.38 9.37
N TRP A 79 -9.78 6.48 9.67
CA TRP A 79 -10.59 6.52 10.90
C TRP A 79 -10.05 5.62 12.01
N LYS A 80 -8.88 4.95 11.82
CA LYS A 80 -8.34 3.90 12.70
C LYS A 80 -8.32 4.23 14.20
N LYS A 81 -8.11 5.50 14.56
CA LYS A 81 -8.15 5.95 15.96
C LYS A 81 -9.57 6.12 16.52
N LYS A 82 -10.54 6.47 15.65
CA LYS A 82 -11.93 6.70 16.07
C LYS A 82 -12.73 5.42 16.16
N VAL A 83 -12.42 4.43 15.33
CA VAL A 83 -13.06 3.12 15.31
C VAL A 83 -12.26 2.05 16.06
N GLU A 84 -11.34 2.49 16.93
CA GLU A 84 -10.58 1.63 17.87
C GLU A 84 -9.79 0.48 17.20
N LEU A 85 -9.37 0.68 15.95
CA LEU A 85 -8.49 -0.28 15.26
C LEU A 85 -7.05 -0.26 15.78
N LEU A 86 -6.73 0.71 16.62
CA LEU A 86 -5.46 0.85 17.33
C LEU A 86 -5.72 0.95 18.83
N PRO A 87 -4.94 0.27 19.68
CA PRO A 87 -4.98 0.49 21.11
C PRO A 87 -4.74 1.97 21.45
N PRO A 88 -5.52 2.55 22.39
CA PRO A 88 -5.32 3.93 22.80
C PRO A 88 -3.93 4.09 23.43
N THR A 89 -3.24 5.18 23.11
CA THR A 89 -1.92 5.46 23.69
C THR A 89 -2.09 6.03 25.09
N LEU A 90 -1.65 5.29 26.09
CA LEU A 90 -1.62 5.71 27.48
C LEU A 90 -0.43 6.65 27.72
N ALA A 91 -0.57 7.55 28.66
CA ALA A 91 0.53 8.38 29.13
C ALA A 91 1.21 7.70 30.33
N SER A 92 2.50 7.99 30.50
CA SER A 92 3.23 7.62 31.71
C SER A 92 2.53 8.15 32.94
N LYS A 93 2.63 7.42 34.02
CA LYS A 93 2.17 7.87 35.34
C LYS A 93 3.20 8.80 36.01
N GLU A 94 4.44 8.73 35.54
CA GLU A 94 5.56 9.54 36.03
C GLU A 94 5.82 10.71 35.06
N GLU A 95 5.83 11.94 35.57
CA GLU A 95 6.03 13.12 34.72
C GLU A 95 7.50 13.46 34.47
N LYS A 96 8.44 12.97 35.29
CA LYS A 96 9.88 13.28 35.19
C LYS A 96 10.73 12.10 35.67
N GLY A 97 11.71 11.74 34.86
CA GLY A 97 12.67 10.68 35.18
C GLY A 97 13.69 10.49 34.05
N THR A 98 14.66 9.63 34.29
CA THR A 98 15.57 9.15 33.24
C THR A 98 14.86 8.04 32.48
N TRP A 99 14.85 8.13 31.16
CA TRP A 99 14.30 7.08 30.31
C TRP A 99 15.09 5.79 30.45
N ILE A 100 14.39 4.67 30.56
CA ILE A 100 15.00 3.34 30.45
C ILE A 100 15.50 3.12 29.03
N LEU A 101 16.48 2.23 28.87
CA LEU A 101 17.05 1.95 27.54
C LEU A 101 16.02 1.29 26.62
N PRO A 102 16.04 1.58 25.32
CA PRO A 102 15.16 0.92 24.35
C PRO A 102 15.28 -0.63 24.36
N SER A 103 16.50 -1.14 24.60
CA SER A 103 16.73 -2.59 24.74
C SER A 103 16.00 -3.18 25.94
N GLU A 104 15.89 -2.44 27.04
CA GLU A 104 15.13 -2.85 28.21
C GLU A 104 13.63 -2.85 27.94
N MET A 105 13.13 -1.85 27.22
CA MET A 105 11.72 -1.79 26.78
C MET A 105 11.35 -3.00 25.91
N VAL A 106 12.26 -3.40 25.00
CA VAL A 106 12.08 -4.62 24.18
C VAL A 106 11.98 -5.84 25.09
N ARG A 107 12.93 -6.00 26.02
CA ARG A 107 12.98 -7.13 26.93
C ARG A 107 11.69 -7.25 27.75
N ILE A 108 11.18 -6.14 28.26
CA ILE A 108 9.90 -6.09 28.99
C ILE A 108 8.74 -6.55 28.08
N GLY A 109 8.69 -6.07 26.82
CA GLY A 109 7.70 -6.50 25.85
C GLY A 109 7.78 -7.99 25.53
N GLU A 110 8.99 -8.52 25.33
CA GLU A 110 9.22 -9.96 25.08
C GLU A 110 8.81 -10.81 26.28
N ASP A 111 9.11 -10.38 27.51
CA ASP A 111 8.74 -11.10 28.71
C ASP A 111 7.21 -11.17 28.87
N GLU A 112 6.50 -10.11 28.47
CA GLU A 112 5.04 -10.11 28.46
C GLU A 112 4.47 -11.07 27.40
N MET A 113 5.08 -11.13 26.22
CA MET A 113 4.69 -12.09 25.18
C MET A 113 4.99 -13.54 25.58
N LYS A 114 6.10 -13.80 26.28
CA LYS A 114 6.41 -15.12 26.85
C LYS A 114 5.33 -15.60 27.82
N LYS A 115 4.86 -14.71 28.71
CA LYS A 115 3.76 -15.04 29.65
C LYS A 115 2.49 -15.43 28.92
N MET A 116 2.25 -14.84 27.74
CA MET A 116 1.09 -15.12 26.88
C MET A 116 1.30 -16.32 25.95
N GLY A 117 2.50 -16.94 25.91
CA GLY A 117 2.84 -18.04 25.01
C GLY A 117 2.85 -17.63 23.54
N ARG A 118 3.15 -16.35 23.23
CA ARG A 118 3.19 -15.79 21.88
C ARG A 118 4.62 -15.69 21.34
N ASP A 119 4.74 -15.54 20.03
CA ASP A 119 6.02 -15.33 19.36
C ASP A 119 6.68 -14.00 19.79
N LEU A 120 8.01 -14.01 19.84
CA LEU A 120 8.82 -12.90 20.35
C LEU A 120 9.41 -12.02 19.25
N ALA A 121 9.10 -12.27 17.98
CA ALA A 121 9.65 -11.51 16.86
C ALA A 121 9.18 -10.05 16.91
N VAL A 122 10.03 -9.16 17.39
CA VAL A 122 9.76 -7.72 17.44
C VAL A 122 9.82 -7.14 16.02
N ASP A 123 8.86 -6.30 15.69
CA ASP A 123 8.79 -5.54 14.45
C ASP A 123 9.48 -4.18 14.61
N ARG A 124 9.02 -3.39 15.58
CA ARG A 124 9.53 -2.04 15.84
C ARG A 124 9.21 -1.56 17.26
N ILE A 125 9.90 -0.49 17.65
CA ILE A 125 9.59 0.29 18.84
C ILE A 125 9.20 1.71 18.40
N ASP A 126 8.03 2.16 18.82
CA ASP A 126 7.55 3.53 18.65
C ASP A 126 7.66 4.29 19.97
N ILE A 127 8.66 5.17 20.10
CA ILE A 127 8.86 6.01 21.28
C ILE A 127 7.97 7.24 21.18
N ARG A 128 7.24 7.54 22.25
CA ARG A 128 6.33 8.69 22.39
C ARG A 128 6.77 9.60 23.52
N PRO A 129 7.73 10.51 23.26
CA PRO A 129 8.28 11.40 24.29
C PRO A 129 7.24 12.32 24.93
N ASP A 130 6.26 12.76 24.15
CA ASP A 130 5.14 13.59 24.57
C ASP A 130 4.25 12.94 25.63
N LYS A 131 4.24 11.60 25.69
CA LYS A 131 3.45 10.79 26.63
C LYS A 131 4.31 10.02 27.63
N GLY A 132 5.63 10.07 27.51
CA GLY A 132 6.52 9.31 28.36
C GLY A 132 6.42 7.79 28.17
N THR A 133 5.98 7.30 27.00
CA THR A 133 5.71 5.88 26.75
C THR A 133 6.38 5.36 25.51
N ALA A 134 6.67 4.06 25.47
CA ALA A 134 7.14 3.34 24.31
C ALA A 134 6.16 2.20 23.95
N LYS A 135 6.05 1.89 22.67
CA LYS A 135 5.22 0.85 22.12
C LYS A 135 6.09 -0.18 21.44
N VAL A 136 6.15 -1.38 21.96
CA VAL A 136 6.83 -2.52 21.34
C VAL A 136 5.80 -3.28 20.52
N THR A 137 6.02 -3.39 19.21
CA THR A 137 5.09 -4.05 18.28
C THR A 137 5.71 -5.34 17.76
N PHE A 138 4.92 -6.40 17.69
CA PHE A 138 5.36 -7.75 17.28
C PHE A 138 4.86 -8.10 15.87
N LYS A 139 5.70 -8.82 15.09
CA LYS A 139 5.46 -9.10 13.66
C LYS A 139 4.30 -10.05 13.40
N THR A 140 4.26 -11.18 14.12
CA THR A 140 3.44 -12.34 13.77
C THR A 140 1.98 -12.23 14.19
N HIS A 141 1.67 -11.41 15.18
CA HIS A 141 0.32 -11.32 15.75
C HIS A 141 -0.16 -9.87 15.97
N PHE A 142 0.59 -8.89 15.45
CA PHE A 142 0.26 -7.45 15.52
C PHE A 142 -0.06 -6.95 16.94
N THR A 143 0.50 -7.60 17.96
CA THR A 143 0.31 -7.15 19.35
C THR A 143 1.26 -5.99 19.63
N GLU A 144 0.72 -4.98 20.31
CA GLU A 144 1.44 -3.83 20.84
C GLU A 144 1.48 -3.95 22.37
N VAL A 145 2.68 -3.88 22.94
CA VAL A 145 2.89 -3.72 24.38
C VAL A 145 3.31 -2.28 24.63
N GLN A 146 2.54 -1.57 25.43
CA GLN A 146 2.89 -0.20 25.84
C GLN A 146 3.64 -0.26 27.17
N VAL A 147 4.85 0.28 27.17
CA VAL A 147 5.76 0.30 28.33
C VAL A 147 5.95 1.75 28.76
N ASP A 148 5.88 1.99 30.05
CA ASP A 148 6.26 3.28 30.64
C ASP A 148 7.75 3.55 30.43
N GLY A 149 8.08 4.70 29.85
CA GLY A 149 9.45 5.05 29.50
C GLY A 149 10.37 5.32 30.70
N TYR A 150 9.82 5.57 31.88
CA TYR A 150 10.57 5.88 33.12
C TYR A 150 10.62 4.71 34.06
N SER A 151 9.46 4.10 34.39
CA SER A 151 9.37 3.01 35.35
C SER A 151 9.57 1.63 34.73
N GLY A 152 9.35 1.47 33.42
CA GLY A 152 9.32 0.15 32.76
C GLY A 152 8.04 -0.65 33.03
N GLU A 153 7.02 -0.05 33.66
CA GLU A 153 5.74 -0.73 33.89
C GLU A 153 5.03 -1.00 32.57
N VAL A 154 4.40 -2.16 32.38
CA VAL A 154 3.52 -2.45 31.26
C VAL A 154 2.20 -1.72 31.46
N LEU A 155 1.92 -0.72 30.62
CA LEU A 155 0.71 0.10 30.71
C LEU A 155 -0.49 -0.57 30.06
N SER A 156 -0.28 -1.22 28.93
CA SER A 156 -1.34 -1.97 28.22
C SER A 156 -0.77 -2.96 27.22
N VAL A 157 -1.56 -3.98 26.89
CA VAL A 157 -1.32 -4.93 25.81
C VAL A 157 -2.56 -4.96 24.93
N GLY A 158 -2.40 -4.78 23.62
CA GLY A 158 -3.52 -4.74 22.68
C GLY A 158 -3.13 -5.20 21.29
N ILE A 159 -4.12 -5.56 20.47
CA ILE A 159 -3.92 -5.96 19.07
C ILE A 159 -4.15 -4.75 18.17
N ARG A 160 -3.26 -4.55 17.21
CA ARG A 160 -3.31 -3.48 16.20
C ARG A 160 -4.01 -3.99 14.94
N HIS A 161 -5.33 -3.95 14.94
CA HIS A 161 -6.12 -4.36 13.77
C HIS A 161 -5.82 -3.51 12.53
N SER A 162 -5.39 -2.24 12.72
CA SER A 162 -4.97 -1.37 11.62
C SER A 162 -3.81 -1.92 10.81
N ASP A 163 -2.86 -2.62 11.44
CA ASP A 163 -1.65 -3.10 10.78
C ASP A 163 -1.98 -4.26 9.83
N TRP A 164 -2.99 -5.08 10.15
CA TRP A 164 -3.52 -6.08 9.23
C TRP A 164 -4.23 -5.43 8.03
N ILE A 165 -5.07 -4.40 8.30
CA ILE A 165 -5.75 -3.64 7.23
C ILE A 165 -4.74 -2.95 6.32
N GLU A 166 -3.65 -2.40 6.88
CA GLU A 166 -2.56 -1.79 6.12
C GLU A 166 -1.90 -2.79 5.18
N LYS A 167 -1.65 -4.04 5.64
CA LYS A 167 -1.10 -5.10 4.79
C LYS A 167 -2.04 -5.51 3.64
N VAL A 168 -3.35 -5.48 3.86
CA VAL A 168 -4.33 -5.69 2.78
C VAL A 168 -4.35 -4.51 1.82
N HIS A 169 -4.23 -3.28 2.34
CA HIS A 169 -4.25 -2.06 1.55
C HIS A 169 -3.09 -1.97 0.56
N ASP A 170 -1.88 -2.28 1.01
CA ASP A 170 -0.66 -2.17 0.21
C ASP A 170 -0.22 -3.48 -0.48
N GLY A 171 -0.98 -4.56 -0.28
CA GLY A 171 -0.71 -5.87 -0.87
C GLY A 171 0.35 -6.69 -0.15
N SER A 172 0.98 -6.18 0.94
CA SER A 172 1.98 -6.90 1.72
C SER A 172 1.42 -8.09 2.51
N ILE A 173 0.11 -8.28 2.51
CA ILE A 173 -0.53 -9.45 3.10
C ILE A 173 -0.04 -10.75 2.44
N VAL A 174 0.26 -10.72 1.15
CA VAL A 174 0.80 -11.88 0.42
C VAL A 174 2.22 -12.20 0.89
N ASP A 175 3.07 -11.18 1.01
CA ASP A 175 4.44 -11.33 1.52
C ASP A 175 4.44 -11.86 2.96
N TYR A 176 3.49 -11.41 3.77
CA TYR A 176 3.33 -11.86 5.16
C TYR A 176 3.07 -13.37 5.28
N TYR A 177 2.27 -13.95 4.37
CA TYR A 177 1.95 -15.39 4.39
C TYR A 177 2.90 -16.25 3.55
N THR A 178 3.75 -15.68 2.71
CA THR A 178 4.63 -16.45 1.81
C THR A 178 6.10 -16.40 2.23
N THR A 179 6.83 -15.44 1.72
CA THR A 179 8.31 -15.43 1.77
C THR A 179 8.88 -14.39 2.74
N GLY A 180 8.08 -13.43 3.18
CA GLY A 180 8.56 -12.27 3.92
C GLY A 180 9.41 -11.31 3.08
N ASP A 181 9.50 -11.54 1.77
CA ASP A 181 10.19 -10.70 0.80
C ASP A 181 9.19 -9.66 0.25
N GLU A 182 9.53 -8.37 0.22
CA GLU A 182 8.61 -7.28 -0.15
C GLU A 182 8.18 -7.29 -1.64
N GLY A 183 8.38 -8.39 -2.34
CA GLY A 183 8.15 -8.53 -3.77
C GLY A 183 6.69 -8.40 -4.19
N ALA A 184 5.77 -9.00 -3.43
CA ALA A 184 4.34 -8.93 -3.76
C ALA A 184 3.80 -7.52 -3.54
N LYS A 185 4.18 -6.87 -2.44
CA LYS A 185 3.85 -5.46 -2.15
C LYS A 185 4.29 -4.55 -3.30
N LEU A 186 5.55 -4.67 -3.72
CA LEU A 186 6.12 -3.83 -4.77
C LEU A 186 5.38 -4.03 -6.11
N THR A 187 5.14 -5.28 -6.47
CA THR A 187 4.43 -5.64 -7.70
C THR A 187 3.00 -5.14 -7.71
N TYR A 188 2.26 -5.42 -6.64
CA TYR A 188 0.88 -4.98 -6.48
C TYR A 188 0.75 -3.46 -6.56
N SER A 189 1.51 -2.74 -5.74
CA SER A 189 1.46 -1.27 -5.69
C SER A 189 1.84 -0.63 -7.03
N THR A 190 2.86 -1.17 -7.71
CA THR A 190 3.31 -0.69 -9.02
C THR A 190 2.25 -0.92 -10.09
N LEU A 191 1.70 -2.13 -10.20
CA LEU A 191 0.70 -2.47 -11.22
C LEU A 191 -0.59 -1.68 -11.04
N VAL A 192 -1.08 -1.57 -9.80
CA VAL A 192 -2.30 -0.80 -9.50
C VAL A 192 -2.09 0.69 -9.77
N SER A 193 -0.94 1.25 -9.40
CA SER A 193 -0.62 2.68 -9.64
C SER A 193 -0.51 2.99 -11.12
N ILE A 194 0.20 2.16 -11.90
CA ILE A 194 0.28 2.32 -13.35
C ILE A 194 -1.11 2.19 -13.99
N GLY A 195 -1.88 1.20 -13.57
CA GLY A 195 -3.25 1.00 -14.03
C GLY A 195 -4.14 2.21 -13.77
N LEU A 196 -4.04 2.81 -12.57
CA LEU A 196 -4.76 4.04 -12.22
C LEU A 196 -4.39 5.21 -13.13
N ILE A 197 -3.09 5.43 -13.35
CA ILE A 197 -2.58 6.48 -14.22
C ILE A 197 -3.14 6.30 -15.65
N LEU A 198 -3.06 5.09 -16.20
CA LEU A 198 -3.55 4.79 -17.53
C LEU A 198 -5.06 4.97 -17.65
N LEU A 199 -5.83 4.55 -16.63
CA LEU A 199 -7.28 4.77 -16.60
C LEU A 199 -7.63 6.26 -16.52
N ALA A 200 -6.89 7.05 -15.71
CA ALA A 200 -7.12 8.49 -15.59
C ALA A 200 -6.89 9.19 -16.94
N PHE A 201 -5.75 8.95 -17.59
CA PHE A 201 -5.43 9.56 -18.88
C PHE A 201 -6.39 9.10 -20.00
N SER A 202 -6.64 7.80 -20.08
CA SER A 202 -7.55 7.27 -21.12
C SER A 202 -8.99 7.73 -20.89
N GLY A 203 -9.44 7.80 -19.64
CA GLY A 203 -10.76 8.31 -19.29
C GLY A 203 -10.92 9.79 -19.64
N PHE A 204 -9.92 10.62 -19.28
CA PHE A 204 -9.91 12.03 -19.65
C PHE A 204 -9.96 12.23 -21.17
N TYR A 205 -9.14 11.48 -21.93
CA TYR A 205 -9.15 11.51 -23.38
C TYR A 205 -10.52 11.13 -23.95
N LEU A 206 -11.13 10.04 -23.49
CA LEU A 206 -12.43 9.57 -23.96
C LEU A 206 -13.57 10.54 -23.63
N TRP A 207 -13.44 11.33 -22.58
CA TRP A 207 -14.39 12.36 -22.21
C TRP A 207 -14.20 13.66 -23.02
N TYR A 208 -12.94 14.11 -23.19
CA TYR A 208 -12.63 15.40 -23.83
C TYR A 208 -12.70 15.36 -25.35
N TYR A 209 -12.12 14.32 -25.94
CA TYR A 209 -11.95 14.23 -27.40
C TYR A 209 -13.27 14.28 -28.20
N PRO A 210 -14.36 13.59 -27.85
CA PRO A 210 -15.64 13.72 -28.58
C PRO A 210 -16.23 15.13 -28.54
N LYS A 211 -15.97 15.88 -27.46
CA LYS A 211 -16.43 17.29 -27.36
C LYS A 211 -15.67 18.19 -28.32
N LEU A 212 -14.35 18.00 -28.43
CA LEU A 212 -13.52 18.73 -29.37
C LEU A 212 -13.97 18.48 -30.84
N MET A 213 -14.23 17.21 -31.17
CA MET A 213 -14.67 16.82 -32.52
C MET A 213 -16.04 17.38 -32.90
N ARG A 214 -16.95 17.61 -31.96
CA ARG A 214 -18.24 18.27 -32.23
C ARG A 214 -18.05 19.74 -32.57
N LYS A 215 -17.20 20.46 -31.81
CA LYS A 215 -16.89 21.87 -32.04
C LYS A 215 -16.20 22.16 -33.39
N MET A 216 -15.45 21.18 -33.93
CA MET A 216 -14.78 21.32 -35.21
C MET A 216 -15.73 21.05 -36.43
N LYS A 217 -16.94 20.56 -36.19
CA LYS A 217 -17.95 20.30 -37.21
C LYS A 217 -19.00 21.42 -37.35
N GLU A 218 -19.04 22.30 -36.35
CA GLU A 218 -19.84 23.54 -36.36
C GLU A 218 -19.05 24.67 -37.03
#